data_9d7cdf8fa3d372dfffdb424865038479
#
_entry.id   9d7cdf8fa3d372dfffdb424865038479
#
_cell.length_a   1.000
_cell.length_b   1.000
_cell.length_c   1.000
_cell.angle_alpha   90.00
_cell.angle_beta   90.00
_cell.angle_gamma   90.00
#
_symmetry.space_group_name_H-M   'P 1'
#
loop_
_entity.id
_entity.type
_entity.pdbx_description
1 polymer ?
#
loop_
_entity_poly.entity_id
_entity_poly.type
_entity_poly.pdbx_seq_one_letter_code
_entity_poly.pdbx_strand_id
1 'polypeptide(L)'
;MKTSVDKNQLIDIWDSHFHVWDISENTTSGHDSEQLFSPKDNPIYSMKSYSNDIKQSGSYFRHTGGAFCEAVSACHVGMTGDEYISKCIEETRYASNEMNSAKTKNIIISTAPLEDANIGKILTNLAEDPLVRGIRQILNFEPAWPRNKQQGDLLVNPKWQRGYSELKNFSMTWDLQINPNQFHDAARVIEKNPETPVIIDHLGTPTLNDITEKKEDYWNGLKALSEMDNVFMKISMLSYIDPEWDSNPFIKDTVLQVIDLFGVERCQFASNLPVENLWGWDAKRIFSGFLGIVENQFSYEDQQKLFADNAR
;
A
#
# COMPACT_ATOMS: atom_id res chain seq x y z
N MET A 1 27.02 -15.85 15.41
CA MET A 1 27.85 -14.69 15.84
C MET A 1 27.08 -13.44 15.43
N LYS A 2 26.58 -12.63 16.38
CA LYS A 2 25.92 -11.36 16.07
C LYS A 2 27.04 -10.40 15.61
N THR A 3 27.14 -10.16 14.31
CA THR A 3 27.97 -9.08 13.78
C THR A 3 27.31 -7.76 14.20
N SER A 4 27.97 -6.99 15.02
CA SER A 4 27.56 -5.63 15.33
C SER A 4 27.44 -4.86 14.02
N VAL A 5 26.26 -4.40 13.68
CA VAL A 5 26.04 -3.48 12.53
C VAL A 5 26.99 -2.32 12.71
N ASP A 6 27.81 -2.06 11.69
CA ASP A 6 28.65 -0.86 11.68
C ASP A 6 27.73 0.37 11.63
N LYS A 7 27.68 1.14 12.71
CA LYS A 7 26.81 2.31 12.86
C LYS A 7 27.04 3.41 11.79
N ASN A 8 28.00 3.22 10.90
CA ASN A 8 28.30 4.11 9.80
C ASN A 8 27.70 3.68 8.46
N GLN A 9 26.99 2.55 8.41
CA GLN A 9 26.42 2.02 7.18
C GLN A 9 24.98 2.51 7.02
N LEU A 10 24.73 3.31 5.97
CA LEU A 10 23.41 3.86 5.66
C LEU A 10 22.47 2.74 5.13
N ILE A 11 21.24 2.75 5.61
CA ILE A 11 20.16 1.92 5.07
C ILE A 11 19.47 2.70 3.95
N ASP A 12 19.39 2.12 2.76
CA ASP A 12 18.58 2.68 1.69
C ASP A 12 17.10 2.54 2.03
N ILE A 13 16.32 3.58 1.75
CA ILE A 13 14.87 3.53 1.71
C ILE A 13 14.45 3.59 0.25
N TRP A 14 13.70 2.58 -0.20
CA TRP A 14 12.86 2.64 -1.37
C TRP A 14 11.42 2.49 -0.89
N ASP A 15 10.74 3.63 -0.70
CA ASP A 15 9.44 3.69 -0.03
C ASP A 15 8.34 3.06 -0.90
N SER A 16 7.90 1.88 -0.56
CA SER A 16 7.00 1.09 -1.40
C SER A 16 5.53 1.54 -1.38
N HIS A 17 5.20 2.60 -0.60
CA HIS A 17 3.85 3.12 -0.54
C HIS A 17 3.81 4.56 0.00
N PHE A 18 3.61 5.51 -0.89
CA PHE A 18 3.33 6.90 -0.56
C PHE A 18 2.31 7.48 -1.53
N HIS A 19 1.76 8.65 -1.21
CA HIS A 19 0.77 9.33 -2.03
C HIS A 19 1.21 10.75 -2.36
N VAL A 20 0.72 11.27 -3.48
CA VAL A 20 0.73 12.70 -3.83
C VAL A 20 -0.60 13.06 -4.48
N TRP A 21 -1.09 14.26 -4.26
CA TRP A 21 -2.33 14.74 -4.86
C TRP A 21 -2.37 16.27 -4.94
N ASP A 22 -3.19 16.78 -5.85
CA ASP A 22 -3.67 18.15 -5.88
C ASP A 22 -5.18 18.12 -6.11
N ILE A 23 -5.93 18.41 -5.06
CA ILE A 23 -7.40 18.50 -5.09
C ILE A 23 -7.88 19.90 -4.73
N SER A 24 -7.03 20.93 -4.88
CA SER A 24 -7.35 22.32 -4.54
C SER A 24 -8.56 22.85 -5.31
N GLU A 25 -8.79 22.37 -6.53
CA GLU A 25 -9.94 22.71 -7.35
C GLU A 25 -11.17 21.80 -7.12
N ASN A 26 -11.02 20.71 -6.34
CA ASN A 26 -12.09 19.76 -6.13
C ASN A 26 -12.98 20.17 -4.95
N THR A 27 -14.10 20.82 -5.27
CA THR A 27 -15.08 21.26 -4.27
C THR A 27 -16.11 20.17 -3.91
N THR A 28 -16.15 19.07 -4.67
CA THR A 28 -17.22 18.06 -4.59
C THR A 28 -16.85 16.79 -3.84
N SER A 29 -15.59 16.59 -3.48
CA SER A 29 -15.19 15.41 -2.72
C SER A 29 -15.97 15.35 -1.41
N GLY A 30 -17.00 14.51 -1.38
CA GLY A 30 -17.76 14.22 -0.17
C GLY A 30 -16.80 13.64 0.87
N HIS A 31 -16.91 14.08 2.11
CA HIS A 31 -16.36 13.33 3.21
C HIS A 31 -17.31 12.17 3.47
N ASP A 32 -16.87 10.95 3.20
CA ASP A 32 -17.52 9.75 3.74
C ASP A 32 -17.08 9.63 5.20
N SER A 33 -18.01 9.50 6.12
CA SER A 33 -17.72 9.32 7.55
C SER A 33 -16.88 8.08 7.85
N GLU A 34 -16.72 7.20 6.86
CA GLU A 34 -15.94 5.97 6.92
C GLU A 34 -14.57 6.08 6.25
N GLN A 35 -14.24 7.25 5.69
CA GLN A 35 -12.89 7.50 5.24
C GLN A 35 -11.93 7.61 6.43
N LEU A 36 -10.81 6.92 6.30
CA LEU A 36 -9.74 6.97 7.29
C LEU A 36 -9.10 8.36 7.39
N PHE A 37 -9.20 9.19 6.33
CA PHE A 37 -8.72 10.57 6.31
C PHE A 37 -9.47 11.40 5.28
N SER A 38 -9.41 12.74 5.44
CA SER A 38 -9.93 13.69 4.46
C SER A 38 -8.78 14.45 3.80
N PRO A 39 -8.59 14.32 2.48
CA PRO A 39 -7.60 15.13 1.76
C PRO A 39 -7.87 16.63 1.79
N LYS A 40 -9.08 17.04 2.16
CA LYS A 40 -9.45 18.49 2.28
C LYS A 40 -8.63 19.23 3.33
N ASP A 41 -8.16 18.54 4.36
CA ASP A 41 -7.34 19.12 5.41
C ASP A 41 -5.91 19.41 4.91
N ASN A 42 -5.49 18.71 3.85
CA ASN A 42 -4.24 18.92 3.14
C ASN A 42 -4.49 18.77 1.62
N PRO A 43 -5.10 19.79 0.96
CA PRO A 43 -5.59 19.65 -0.42
C PRO A 43 -4.48 19.54 -1.46
N ILE A 44 -3.23 19.86 -1.11
CA ILE A 44 -2.07 19.72 -1.99
C ILE A 44 -0.96 19.03 -1.23
N TYR A 45 -0.62 17.81 -1.65
CA TYR A 45 0.56 17.11 -1.20
C TYR A 45 1.35 16.63 -2.42
N SER A 46 2.36 17.41 -2.80
CA SER A 46 3.16 17.20 -4.01
C SER A 46 4.37 16.32 -3.75
N MET A 47 5.06 15.90 -4.81
CA MET A 47 6.35 15.23 -4.71
C MET A 47 7.40 16.09 -3.99
N LYS A 48 7.30 17.41 -4.06
CA LYS A 48 8.13 18.32 -3.28
C LYS A 48 7.85 18.22 -1.79
N SER A 49 6.57 18.14 -1.40
CA SER A 49 6.15 17.96 0.00
C SER A 49 6.67 16.62 0.52
N TYR A 50 6.37 15.54 -0.19
CA TYR A 50 6.87 14.20 0.13
C TYR A 50 8.40 14.16 0.24
N SER A 51 9.12 14.76 -0.73
CA SER A 51 10.59 14.79 -0.70
C SER A 51 11.16 15.55 0.50
N ASN A 52 10.44 16.55 1.00
CA ASN A 52 10.83 17.26 2.22
C ASN A 52 10.60 16.40 3.47
N ASP A 53 9.48 15.69 3.51
CA ASP A 53 9.14 14.84 4.65
C ASP A 53 10.07 13.63 4.73
N ILE A 54 10.29 12.91 3.63
CA ILE A 54 11.11 11.71 3.61
C ILE A 54 12.60 12.00 3.93
N LYS A 55 13.10 13.19 3.61
CA LYS A 55 14.46 13.61 4.00
C LYS A 55 14.65 13.72 5.50
N GLN A 56 13.57 13.81 6.26
CA GLN A 56 13.60 13.89 7.71
C GLN A 56 13.67 12.49 8.37
N SER A 57 13.70 11.40 7.59
CA SER A 57 13.77 10.03 8.11
C SER A 57 14.96 9.78 9.05
N GLY A 58 16.01 10.60 8.96
CA GLY A 58 17.17 10.57 9.86
C GLY A 58 18.48 10.26 9.15
N SER A 59 19.59 10.44 9.86
CA SER A 59 20.95 10.30 9.31
C SER A 59 21.37 8.85 9.00
N TYR A 60 20.60 7.88 9.44
CA TYR A 60 20.83 6.44 9.17
C TYR A 60 20.27 6.00 7.81
N PHE A 61 19.48 6.85 7.18
CA PHE A 61 18.73 6.48 6.00
C PHE A 61 19.10 7.32 4.78
N ARG A 62 19.01 6.68 3.61
CA ARG A 62 19.17 7.33 2.32
C ARG A 62 17.99 7.00 1.42
N HIS A 63 17.14 7.98 1.14
CA HIS A 63 16.01 7.81 0.24
C HIS A 63 16.48 7.67 -1.21
N THR A 64 16.08 6.60 -1.90
CA THR A 64 16.53 6.25 -3.25
C THR A 64 15.41 6.20 -4.29
N GLY A 65 14.15 6.07 -3.86
CA GLY A 65 12.98 6.02 -4.71
C GLY A 65 11.75 5.52 -3.99
N GLY A 66 10.70 5.22 -4.74
CA GLY A 66 9.51 4.64 -4.16
C GLY A 66 8.37 4.41 -5.15
N ALA A 67 7.27 3.85 -4.64
CA ALA A 67 6.03 3.63 -5.35
C ALA A 67 4.97 4.63 -4.90
N PHE A 68 4.57 5.50 -5.82
CA PHE A 68 3.31 6.23 -5.64
C PHE A 68 2.16 5.23 -5.72
N CYS A 69 1.28 5.26 -4.75
CA CYS A 69 0.01 4.53 -4.77
C CYS A 69 -1.15 5.51 -4.99
N GLU A 70 -2.15 5.07 -5.75
CA GLU A 70 -3.34 5.85 -6.08
C GLU A 70 -4.00 6.50 -4.85
N ALA A 71 -4.62 7.65 -5.03
CA ALA A 71 -5.40 8.34 -4.03
C ALA A 71 -6.82 8.71 -4.52
N VAL A 72 -7.22 8.27 -5.72
CA VAL A 72 -8.55 8.54 -6.31
C VAL A 72 -9.67 8.12 -5.38
N SER A 73 -9.54 6.94 -4.77
CA SER A 73 -10.52 6.41 -3.83
C SER A 73 -10.74 7.29 -2.59
N ALA A 74 -9.74 8.07 -2.19
CA ALA A 74 -9.83 9.02 -1.08
C ALA A 74 -10.18 10.44 -1.54
N CYS A 75 -9.63 10.85 -2.70
CA CYS A 75 -9.81 12.20 -3.24
C CYS A 75 -11.15 12.39 -3.95
N HIS A 76 -11.74 11.33 -4.49
CA HIS A 76 -12.92 11.36 -5.36
C HIS A 76 -13.99 10.34 -4.94
N VAL A 77 -14.34 10.35 -3.66
CA VAL A 77 -15.33 9.44 -3.09
C VAL A 77 -16.68 9.56 -3.76
N GLY A 78 -17.30 8.41 -4.06
CA GLY A 78 -18.65 8.34 -4.63
C GLY A 78 -18.74 8.54 -6.14
N MET A 79 -17.63 8.80 -6.82
CA MET A 79 -17.59 8.83 -8.28
C MET A 79 -17.72 7.41 -8.86
N THR A 80 -18.39 7.29 -10.00
CA THR A 80 -18.63 6.02 -10.70
C THR A 80 -18.61 6.20 -12.21
N GLY A 81 -18.52 5.11 -12.97
CA GLY A 81 -18.60 5.14 -14.43
C GLY A 81 -17.49 5.95 -15.10
N ASP A 82 -17.81 6.64 -16.20
CA ASP A 82 -16.86 7.39 -17.01
C ASP A 82 -16.17 8.53 -16.24
N GLU A 83 -16.86 9.15 -15.28
CA GLU A 83 -16.27 10.17 -14.43
C GLU A 83 -15.17 9.60 -13.54
N TYR A 84 -15.39 8.43 -12.92
CA TYR A 84 -14.38 7.76 -12.12
C TYR A 84 -13.18 7.33 -12.98
N ILE A 85 -13.44 6.75 -14.17
CA ILE A 85 -12.38 6.35 -15.12
C ILE A 85 -11.53 7.57 -15.52
N SER A 86 -12.18 8.72 -15.79
CA SER A 86 -11.45 9.97 -16.10
C SER A 86 -10.52 10.37 -14.97
N LYS A 87 -10.97 10.28 -13.71
CA LYS A 87 -10.15 10.61 -12.54
C LYS A 87 -8.97 9.64 -12.34
N CYS A 88 -9.15 8.36 -12.63
CA CYS A 88 -8.04 7.39 -12.60
C CYS A 88 -6.92 7.78 -13.59
N ILE A 89 -7.30 8.17 -14.80
CA ILE A 89 -6.36 8.58 -15.86
C ILE A 89 -5.73 9.94 -15.53
N GLU A 90 -6.51 10.90 -15.05
CA GLU A 90 -6.03 12.23 -14.66
C GLU A 90 -5.01 12.14 -13.52
N GLU A 91 -5.30 11.35 -12.49
CA GLU A 91 -4.38 11.14 -11.37
C GLU A 91 -3.08 10.47 -11.84
N THR A 92 -3.18 9.42 -12.67
CA THR A 92 -1.99 8.76 -13.21
C THR A 92 -1.10 9.75 -13.97
N ARG A 93 -1.70 10.63 -14.79
CA ARG A 93 -0.95 11.68 -15.50
C ARG A 93 -0.34 12.71 -14.56
N TYR A 94 -1.07 13.12 -13.53
CA TYR A 94 -0.55 14.01 -12.49
C TYR A 94 0.64 13.36 -11.77
N ALA A 95 0.47 12.13 -11.31
CA ALA A 95 1.52 11.37 -10.63
C ALA A 95 2.76 11.19 -11.52
N SER A 96 2.59 10.91 -12.82
CA SER A 96 3.70 10.79 -13.76
C SER A 96 4.50 12.09 -13.86
N ASN A 97 3.83 13.25 -13.95
CA ASN A 97 4.50 14.55 -13.96
C ASN A 97 5.29 14.80 -12.66
N GLU A 98 4.68 14.49 -11.51
CA GLU A 98 5.32 14.62 -10.21
C GLU A 98 6.54 13.68 -10.08
N MET A 99 6.43 12.40 -10.47
CA MET A 99 7.52 11.42 -10.40
C MET A 99 8.67 11.81 -11.35
N ASN A 100 8.38 12.28 -12.56
CA ASN A 100 9.38 12.72 -13.51
C ASN A 100 10.12 14.00 -13.06
N SER A 101 9.51 14.79 -12.19
CA SER A 101 10.18 15.97 -11.59
C SER A 101 11.16 15.60 -10.47
N ALA A 102 11.06 14.41 -9.94
CA ALA A 102 11.88 13.93 -8.83
C ALA A 102 13.29 13.53 -9.29
N LYS A 103 14.24 13.56 -8.34
CA LYS A 103 15.62 13.08 -8.58
C LYS A 103 15.77 11.58 -8.30
N THR A 104 14.78 10.97 -7.70
CA THR A 104 14.72 9.55 -7.31
C THR A 104 14.02 8.73 -8.38
N LYS A 105 14.26 7.42 -8.39
CA LYS A 105 13.55 6.50 -9.27
C LYS A 105 12.22 6.13 -8.63
N ASN A 106 11.12 6.47 -9.29
CA ASN A 106 9.79 6.19 -8.76
C ASN A 106 8.96 5.40 -9.78
N ILE A 107 7.98 4.67 -9.28
CA ILE A 107 6.97 3.98 -10.06
C ILE A 107 5.58 4.41 -9.63
N ILE A 108 4.58 4.01 -10.40
CA ILE A 108 3.17 4.33 -10.16
C ILE A 108 2.38 3.04 -10.01
N ILE A 109 1.66 2.93 -8.91
CA ILE A 109 0.56 2.00 -8.71
C ILE A 109 -0.72 2.81 -8.90
N SER A 110 -1.31 2.68 -10.09
CA SER A 110 -2.50 3.41 -10.51
C SER A 110 -3.77 2.74 -9.98
N THR A 111 -4.94 3.30 -10.29
CA THR A 111 -6.22 2.63 -10.03
C THR A 111 -7.04 2.49 -11.32
N ALA A 112 -7.90 1.49 -11.33
CA ALA A 112 -8.88 1.27 -12.38
C ALA A 112 -10.07 0.48 -11.82
N PRO A 113 -11.31 0.73 -12.30
CA PRO A 113 -12.47 -0.10 -11.94
C PRO A 113 -12.37 -1.45 -12.67
N LEU A 114 -11.76 -2.45 -12.03
CA LEU A 114 -11.53 -3.76 -12.65
C LEU A 114 -12.82 -4.47 -13.06
N GLU A 115 -13.96 -4.10 -12.47
CA GLU A 115 -15.30 -4.60 -12.85
C GLU A 115 -15.85 -4.00 -14.17
N ASP A 116 -15.20 -2.97 -14.72
CA ASP A 116 -15.70 -2.30 -15.92
C ASP A 116 -15.63 -3.21 -17.17
N ALA A 117 -16.61 -3.07 -18.04
CA ALA A 117 -16.70 -3.86 -19.28
C ALA A 117 -15.55 -3.55 -20.27
N ASN A 118 -15.00 -2.34 -20.20
CA ASN A 118 -13.93 -1.85 -21.08
C ASN A 118 -12.56 -1.88 -20.38
N ILE A 119 -12.39 -2.64 -19.31
CA ILE A 119 -11.17 -2.63 -18.50
C ILE A 119 -9.89 -2.82 -19.33
N GLY A 120 -9.89 -3.68 -20.34
CA GLY A 120 -8.73 -3.86 -21.22
C GLY A 120 -8.29 -2.57 -21.93
N LYS A 121 -9.23 -1.69 -22.31
CA LYS A 121 -8.89 -0.37 -22.90
C LYS A 121 -8.34 0.59 -21.86
N ILE A 122 -8.89 0.56 -20.64
CA ILE A 122 -8.43 1.39 -19.52
C ILE A 122 -7.01 1.00 -19.18
N LEU A 123 -6.73 -0.29 -19.00
CA LEU A 123 -5.39 -0.80 -18.72
C LEU A 123 -4.40 -0.50 -19.85
N THR A 124 -4.84 -0.57 -21.12
CA THR A 124 -4.01 -0.17 -22.25
C THR A 124 -3.60 1.29 -22.15
N ASN A 125 -4.53 2.19 -21.82
CA ASN A 125 -4.23 3.62 -21.66
C ASN A 125 -3.26 3.87 -20.49
N LEU A 126 -3.47 3.22 -19.35
CA LEU A 126 -2.58 3.35 -18.19
C LEU A 126 -1.17 2.80 -18.50
N ALA A 127 -1.07 1.71 -19.25
CA ALA A 127 0.20 1.08 -19.63
C ALA A 127 1.03 1.90 -20.64
N GLU A 128 0.46 2.94 -21.27
CA GLU A 128 1.21 3.87 -22.13
C GLU A 128 2.25 4.65 -21.31
N ASP A 129 2.01 4.84 -20.00
CA ASP A 129 2.98 5.46 -19.12
C ASP A 129 3.98 4.40 -18.60
N PRO A 130 5.28 4.53 -18.91
CA PRO A 130 6.29 3.56 -18.50
C PRO A 130 6.54 3.52 -16.99
N LEU A 131 6.03 4.46 -16.22
CA LEU A 131 6.14 4.45 -14.76
C LEU A 131 5.06 3.57 -14.11
N VAL A 132 3.94 3.30 -14.79
CA VAL A 132 2.88 2.44 -14.26
C VAL A 132 3.36 0.99 -14.20
N ARG A 133 3.30 0.40 -13.02
CA ARG A 133 3.73 -0.97 -12.74
C ARG A 133 2.65 -1.85 -12.14
N GLY A 134 1.59 -1.26 -11.62
CA GLY A 134 0.54 -2.02 -10.97
C GLY A 134 -0.75 -1.24 -10.83
N ILE A 135 -1.74 -1.96 -10.34
CA ILE A 135 -3.08 -1.43 -10.07
C ILE A 135 -3.41 -1.69 -8.59
N ARG A 136 -3.96 -0.67 -7.94
CA ARG A 136 -4.65 -0.78 -6.66
C ARG A 136 -6.09 -0.35 -6.85
N GLN A 137 -7.02 -1.15 -6.36
CA GLN A 137 -8.41 -0.76 -6.13
C GLN A 137 -8.72 -1.13 -4.67
N ILE A 138 -9.16 -0.16 -3.86
CA ILE A 138 -9.47 -0.40 -2.45
C ILE A 138 -10.72 -1.28 -2.38
N LEU A 139 -10.53 -2.50 -1.88
CA LEU A 139 -11.55 -3.54 -1.82
C LEU A 139 -12.05 -3.83 -0.40
N ASN A 140 -11.57 -3.11 0.61
CA ASN A 140 -12.03 -3.31 1.99
C ASN A 140 -13.55 -3.40 2.05
N PHE A 141 -14.06 -4.50 2.56
CA PHE A 141 -15.48 -4.77 2.63
C PHE A 141 -15.94 -5.00 4.07
N GLU A 142 -16.89 -4.16 4.48
CA GLU A 142 -17.65 -4.31 5.70
C GLU A 142 -19.11 -4.05 5.36
N PRO A 143 -20.02 -5.05 5.55
CA PRO A 143 -21.44 -4.91 5.16
C PRO A 143 -22.16 -3.72 5.79
N ALA A 144 -21.68 -3.21 6.93
CA ALA A 144 -22.24 -2.05 7.59
C ALA A 144 -21.93 -0.72 6.89
N TRP A 145 -20.84 -0.65 6.12
CA TRP A 145 -20.43 0.59 5.48
C TRP A 145 -21.37 1.00 4.34
N PRO A 146 -21.78 2.28 4.24
CA PRO A 146 -22.68 2.75 3.20
C PRO A 146 -22.21 2.45 1.78
N ARG A 147 -20.92 2.62 1.47
CA ARG A 147 -20.36 2.32 0.13
C ARG A 147 -20.53 0.87 -0.25
N ASN A 148 -20.36 -0.05 0.71
CA ASN A 148 -20.47 -1.48 0.45
C ASN A 148 -21.90 -1.94 0.23
N LYS A 149 -22.90 -1.23 0.79
CA LYS A 149 -24.32 -1.51 0.53
C LYS A 149 -24.70 -1.28 -0.94
N GLN A 150 -24.02 -0.34 -1.61
CA GLN A 150 -24.28 -0.03 -3.03
C GLN A 150 -23.46 -0.92 -3.96
N GLN A 151 -22.20 -1.14 -3.66
CA GLN A 151 -21.21 -1.77 -4.54
C GLN A 151 -21.08 -3.29 -4.29
N GLY A 152 -21.38 -3.75 -3.07
CA GLY A 152 -21.13 -5.11 -2.62
C GLY A 152 -19.64 -5.40 -2.42
N ASP A 153 -19.31 -6.66 -2.18
CA ASP A 153 -17.92 -7.11 -2.15
C ASP A 153 -17.42 -7.35 -3.58
N LEU A 154 -16.58 -6.43 -4.06
CA LEU A 154 -15.99 -6.53 -5.40
C LEU A 154 -15.11 -7.75 -5.58
N LEU A 155 -14.42 -8.19 -4.53
CA LEU A 155 -13.49 -9.32 -4.59
C LEU A 155 -14.18 -10.62 -5.04
N VAL A 156 -15.45 -10.82 -4.66
CA VAL A 156 -16.25 -11.97 -5.09
C VAL A 156 -17.09 -11.70 -6.34
N ASN A 157 -17.00 -10.50 -6.93
CA ASN A 157 -17.74 -10.13 -8.14
C ASN A 157 -17.08 -10.77 -9.38
N PRO A 158 -17.80 -11.59 -10.18
CA PRO A 158 -17.23 -12.22 -11.37
C PRO A 158 -16.72 -11.25 -12.44
N LYS A 159 -17.31 -10.04 -12.54
CA LYS A 159 -16.83 -9.00 -13.47
C LYS A 159 -15.49 -8.47 -13.02
N TRP A 160 -15.35 -8.20 -11.73
CA TRP A 160 -14.10 -7.76 -11.13
C TRP A 160 -13.00 -8.81 -11.31
N GLN A 161 -13.29 -10.10 -10.99
CA GLN A 161 -12.33 -11.19 -11.15
C GLN A 161 -11.86 -11.36 -12.60
N ARG A 162 -12.76 -11.15 -13.57
CA ARG A 162 -12.37 -11.13 -14.98
C ARG A 162 -11.39 -9.99 -15.27
N GLY A 163 -11.70 -8.76 -14.84
CA GLY A 163 -10.80 -7.62 -15.04
C GLY A 163 -9.47 -7.79 -14.33
N TYR A 164 -9.46 -8.35 -13.13
CA TYR A 164 -8.23 -8.70 -12.42
C TYR A 164 -7.34 -9.65 -13.25
N SER A 165 -7.94 -10.66 -13.90
CA SER A 165 -7.20 -11.61 -14.74
C SER A 165 -6.54 -10.98 -15.97
N GLU A 166 -6.92 -9.75 -16.35
CA GLU A 166 -6.29 -9.00 -17.45
C GLU A 166 -4.94 -8.40 -17.06
N LEU A 167 -4.65 -8.18 -15.77
CA LEU A 167 -3.42 -7.51 -15.31
C LEU A 167 -2.15 -8.20 -15.80
N LYS A 168 -2.15 -9.52 -15.87
CA LYS A 168 -1.03 -10.30 -16.41
C LYS A 168 -0.65 -9.95 -17.84
N ASN A 169 -1.62 -9.55 -18.67
CA ASN A 169 -1.40 -9.18 -20.07
C ASN A 169 -0.61 -7.86 -20.20
N PHE A 170 -0.57 -7.08 -19.13
CA PHE A 170 0.14 -5.81 -19.02
C PHE A 170 1.39 -5.89 -18.14
N SER A 171 1.72 -7.07 -17.61
CA SER A 171 2.80 -7.26 -16.62
C SER A 171 2.65 -6.34 -15.40
N MET A 172 1.42 -6.09 -14.98
CA MET A 172 1.09 -5.25 -13.83
C MET A 172 0.98 -6.08 -12.56
N THR A 173 1.41 -5.51 -11.44
CA THR A 173 1.16 -6.04 -10.10
C THR A 173 -0.25 -5.68 -9.62
N TRP A 174 -0.70 -6.38 -8.62
CA TRP A 174 -1.89 -6.00 -7.86
C TRP A 174 -1.54 -5.64 -6.43
N ASP A 175 -1.73 -4.36 -6.08
CA ASP A 175 -1.63 -3.91 -4.71
C ASP A 175 -2.98 -4.17 -4.02
N LEU A 176 -2.96 -5.10 -3.07
CA LEU A 176 -4.16 -5.66 -2.46
C LEU A 176 -4.48 -4.99 -1.13
N GLN A 177 -5.51 -4.16 -1.12
CA GLN A 177 -6.04 -3.56 0.12
C GLN A 177 -7.42 -4.12 0.45
N ILE A 178 -7.47 -4.94 1.49
CA ILE A 178 -8.66 -5.68 1.97
C ILE A 178 -8.68 -5.73 3.50
N ASN A 179 -9.82 -6.13 4.06
CA ASN A 179 -9.93 -6.46 5.48
C ASN A 179 -9.62 -7.94 5.75
N PRO A 180 -9.25 -8.33 6.98
CA PRO A 180 -8.94 -9.72 7.33
C PRO A 180 -10.04 -10.74 7.01
N ASN A 181 -11.31 -10.35 7.10
CA ASN A 181 -12.45 -11.21 6.75
C ASN A 181 -12.48 -11.62 5.26
N GLN A 182 -11.70 -10.95 4.41
CA GLN A 182 -11.62 -11.22 2.96
C GLN A 182 -10.43 -12.10 2.56
N PHE A 183 -9.52 -12.45 3.47
CA PHE A 183 -8.27 -13.15 3.14
C PHE A 183 -8.49 -14.48 2.41
N HIS A 184 -9.47 -15.28 2.83
CA HIS A 184 -9.76 -16.55 2.17
C HIS A 184 -10.36 -16.37 0.77
N ASP A 185 -11.14 -15.31 0.55
CA ASP A 185 -11.66 -15.00 -0.78
C ASP A 185 -10.53 -14.49 -1.69
N ALA A 186 -9.63 -13.66 -1.16
CA ALA A 186 -8.44 -13.22 -1.88
C ALA A 186 -7.55 -14.40 -2.28
N ALA A 187 -7.29 -15.33 -1.36
CA ALA A 187 -6.50 -16.52 -1.65
C ALA A 187 -7.07 -17.31 -2.85
N ARG A 188 -8.40 -17.51 -2.89
CA ARG A 188 -9.06 -18.19 -4.02
C ARG A 188 -8.95 -17.45 -5.35
N VAL A 189 -8.91 -16.13 -5.32
CA VAL A 189 -8.72 -15.31 -6.53
C VAL A 189 -7.27 -15.37 -7.01
N ILE A 190 -6.32 -15.28 -6.10
CA ILE A 190 -4.88 -15.31 -6.39
C ILE A 190 -4.47 -16.67 -6.94
N GLU A 191 -4.94 -17.77 -6.33
CA GLU A 191 -4.66 -19.14 -6.77
C GLU A 191 -5.04 -19.37 -8.26
N LYS A 192 -6.07 -18.71 -8.73
CA LYS A 192 -6.51 -18.78 -10.14
C LYS A 192 -5.68 -17.91 -11.09
N ASN A 193 -4.82 -17.04 -10.57
CA ASN A 193 -4.05 -16.06 -11.33
C ASN A 193 -2.58 -16.00 -10.85
N PRO A 194 -1.86 -17.13 -10.85
CA PRO A 194 -0.52 -17.21 -10.27
C PRO A 194 0.54 -16.35 -11.00
N GLU A 195 0.24 -15.89 -12.21
CA GLU A 195 1.15 -15.06 -13.00
C GLU A 195 1.16 -13.58 -12.57
N THR A 196 0.15 -13.14 -11.80
CA THR A 196 0.07 -11.76 -11.32
C THR A 196 0.72 -11.65 -9.95
N PRO A 197 1.81 -10.88 -9.77
CA PRO A 197 2.34 -10.62 -8.44
C PRO A 197 1.34 -9.79 -7.62
N VAL A 198 1.16 -10.16 -6.37
CA VAL A 198 0.22 -9.52 -5.43
C VAL A 198 1.00 -8.98 -4.24
N ILE A 199 0.79 -7.71 -3.93
CA ILE A 199 1.40 -7.06 -2.79
C ILE A 199 0.29 -6.67 -1.81
N ILE A 200 0.21 -7.34 -0.66
CA ILE A 200 -0.78 -7.03 0.37
C ILE A 200 -0.40 -5.73 1.05
N ASP A 201 -1.27 -4.73 1.00
CA ASP A 201 -1.07 -3.45 1.67
C ASP A 201 -1.36 -3.55 3.18
N HIS A 202 -0.53 -2.87 4.00
CA HIS A 202 -0.84 -2.54 5.39
C HIS A 202 -1.14 -3.76 6.29
N LEU A 203 -0.37 -4.84 6.17
CA LEU A 203 -0.62 -6.10 6.91
C LEU A 203 -2.02 -6.70 6.65
N GLY A 204 -2.70 -6.30 5.56
CA GLY A 204 -4.09 -6.65 5.28
C GLY A 204 -5.09 -5.81 6.09
N THR A 205 -4.72 -4.59 6.44
CA THR A 205 -5.54 -3.59 7.19
C THR A 205 -6.26 -4.13 8.45
N PRO A 206 -5.57 -4.86 9.34
CA PRO A 206 -6.21 -5.34 10.55
C PRO A 206 -6.46 -4.20 11.52
N THR A 207 -7.52 -4.30 12.29
CA THR A 207 -7.68 -3.53 13.54
C THR A 207 -6.96 -4.23 14.70
N LEU A 208 -6.76 -3.54 15.81
CA LEU A 208 -6.24 -4.17 17.03
C LEU A 208 -7.09 -5.38 17.45
N ASN A 209 -8.41 -5.29 17.29
CA ASN A 209 -9.33 -6.39 17.60
C ASN A 209 -9.10 -7.63 16.71
N ASP A 210 -8.76 -7.44 15.44
CA ASP A 210 -8.50 -8.56 14.52
C ASP A 210 -7.26 -9.35 14.93
N ILE A 211 -6.21 -8.67 15.44
CA ILE A 211 -4.96 -9.32 15.86
C ILE A 211 -4.96 -9.79 17.32
N THR A 212 -5.97 -9.44 18.11
CA THR A 212 -6.12 -9.88 19.50
C THR A 212 -7.25 -10.87 19.68
N GLU A 213 -8.50 -10.41 19.55
CA GLU A 213 -9.69 -11.21 19.81
C GLU A 213 -10.01 -12.18 18.66
N LYS A 214 -9.76 -11.77 17.40
CA LYS A 214 -9.99 -12.58 16.20
C LYS A 214 -8.69 -13.14 15.60
N LYS A 215 -7.65 -13.26 16.42
CA LYS A 215 -6.32 -13.61 15.98
C LYS A 215 -6.22 -14.91 15.17
N GLU A 216 -7.04 -15.91 15.47
CA GLU A 216 -7.02 -17.19 14.74
C GLU A 216 -7.45 -16.99 13.28
N ASP A 217 -8.49 -16.23 13.03
CA ASP A 217 -8.98 -15.93 11.67
C ASP A 217 -7.93 -15.11 10.90
N TYR A 218 -7.35 -14.09 11.56
CA TYR A 218 -6.31 -13.27 10.98
C TYR A 218 -5.09 -14.10 10.56
N TRP A 219 -4.52 -14.88 11.47
CA TRP A 219 -3.32 -15.66 11.20
C TRP A 219 -3.56 -16.81 10.22
N ASN A 220 -4.71 -17.48 10.29
CA ASN A 220 -5.07 -18.53 9.33
C ASN A 220 -5.21 -17.97 7.92
N GLY A 221 -5.82 -16.79 7.79
CA GLY A 221 -5.95 -16.12 6.50
C GLY A 221 -4.61 -15.67 5.93
N LEU A 222 -3.75 -15.03 6.76
CA LEU A 222 -2.40 -14.66 6.34
C LEU A 222 -1.55 -15.88 5.95
N LYS A 223 -1.66 -16.98 6.70
CA LYS A 223 -0.96 -18.23 6.38
C LYS A 223 -1.36 -18.73 4.99
N ALA A 224 -2.65 -18.78 4.68
CA ALA A 224 -3.11 -19.21 3.36
C ALA A 224 -2.54 -18.33 2.23
N LEU A 225 -2.41 -17.02 2.46
CA LEU A 225 -1.82 -16.08 1.49
C LEU A 225 -0.30 -16.23 1.40
N SER A 226 0.39 -16.49 2.51
CA SER A 226 1.85 -16.64 2.53
C SER A 226 2.37 -17.92 1.84
N GLU A 227 1.51 -18.93 1.68
CA GLU A 227 1.82 -20.19 0.98
C GLU A 227 1.91 -20.00 -0.55
N MET A 228 1.54 -18.83 -1.07
CA MET A 228 1.61 -18.50 -2.50
C MET A 228 2.88 -17.71 -2.81
N ASP A 229 3.72 -18.22 -3.72
CA ASP A 229 5.03 -17.62 -4.04
C ASP A 229 4.95 -16.23 -4.68
N ASN A 230 3.81 -15.90 -5.30
CA ASN A 230 3.57 -14.61 -5.94
C ASN A 230 2.95 -13.56 -5.00
N VAL A 231 2.87 -13.83 -3.69
CA VAL A 231 2.28 -12.93 -2.69
C VAL A 231 3.36 -12.32 -1.80
N PHE A 232 3.34 -10.99 -1.70
CA PHE A 232 4.27 -10.15 -0.95
C PHE A 232 3.50 -9.33 0.08
N MET A 233 4.20 -8.75 1.07
CA MET A 233 3.60 -8.02 2.17
C MET A 233 4.21 -6.64 2.36
N LYS A 234 3.39 -5.58 2.35
CA LYS A 234 3.77 -4.25 2.83
C LYS A 234 3.46 -4.11 4.32
N ILE A 235 4.49 -3.77 5.06
CA ILE A 235 4.41 -3.46 6.49
C ILE A 235 4.35 -1.93 6.61
N SER A 236 3.15 -1.42 6.82
CA SER A 236 2.85 0.01 6.85
C SER A 236 1.51 0.27 7.55
N MET A 237 1.15 1.53 7.74
CA MET A 237 -0.11 1.97 8.36
C MET A 237 -0.31 1.35 9.76
N LEU A 238 0.77 1.17 10.52
CA LEU A 238 0.71 0.56 11.85
C LEU A 238 0.01 1.47 12.87
N SER A 239 0.00 2.78 12.65
CA SER A 239 -0.73 3.74 13.49
C SER A 239 -2.27 3.59 13.42
N TYR A 240 -2.80 2.96 12.38
CA TYR A 240 -4.20 2.55 12.30
C TYR A 240 -4.52 1.42 13.29
N ILE A 241 -3.57 0.52 13.52
CA ILE A 241 -3.70 -0.58 14.48
C ILE A 241 -3.53 -0.06 15.90
N ASP A 242 -2.44 0.69 16.12
CA ASP A 242 -2.11 1.30 17.40
C ASP A 242 -1.31 2.61 17.16
N PRO A 243 -1.83 3.79 17.59
CA PRO A 243 -1.13 5.06 17.46
C PRO A 243 0.25 5.12 18.11
N GLU A 244 0.56 4.23 19.06
CA GLU A 244 1.85 4.14 19.76
C GLU A 244 2.59 2.82 19.43
N TRP A 245 2.41 2.32 18.21
CA TRP A 245 2.95 1.02 17.78
C TRP A 245 4.47 0.86 17.95
N ASP A 246 5.25 1.94 17.83
CA ASP A 246 6.71 1.93 17.99
C ASP A 246 7.17 1.61 19.41
N SER A 247 6.31 1.86 20.39
CA SER A 247 6.54 1.54 21.81
C SER A 247 5.77 0.32 22.29
N ASN A 248 4.88 -0.26 21.45
CA ASN A 248 4.07 -1.41 21.82
C ASN A 248 4.76 -2.75 21.45
N PRO A 249 5.24 -3.55 22.44
CA PRO A 249 5.89 -4.82 22.17
C PRO A 249 5.01 -5.82 21.40
N PHE A 250 3.69 -5.78 21.62
CA PHE A 250 2.75 -6.67 20.91
C PHE A 250 2.71 -6.38 19.42
N ILE A 251 2.72 -5.12 19.00
CA ILE A 251 2.77 -4.75 17.57
C ILE A 251 4.12 -5.14 16.97
N LYS A 252 5.21 -4.91 17.72
CA LYS A 252 6.55 -5.37 17.31
C LYS A 252 6.57 -6.87 17.05
N ASP A 253 6.05 -7.67 17.99
CA ASP A 253 6.00 -9.13 17.86
C ASP A 253 5.09 -9.55 16.69
N THR A 254 3.98 -8.86 16.46
CA THR A 254 3.09 -9.10 15.32
C THR A 254 3.83 -8.88 13.99
N VAL A 255 4.57 -7.79 13.84
CA VAL A 255 5.37 -7.50 12.64
C VAL A 255 6.43 -8.57 12.42
N LEU A 256 7.15 -8.97 13.47
CA LEU A 256 8.16 -10.03 13.38
C LEU A 256 7.55 -11.38 12.97
N GLN A 257 6.38 -11.72 13.49
CA GLN A 257 5.65 -12.93 13.08
C GLN A 257 5.21 -12.88 11.62
N VAL A 258 4.78 -11.72 11.11
CA VAL A 258 4.44 -11.55 9.69
C VAL A 258 5.69 -11.71 8.81
N ILE A 259 6.83 -11.14 9.21
CA ILE A 259 8.10 -11.31 8.48
C ILE A 259 8.55 -12.79 8.51
N ASP A 260 8.38 -13.49 9.63
CA ASP A 260 8.69 -14.93 9.72
C ASP A 260 7.77 -15.75 8.81
N LEU A 261 6.50 -15.42 8.76
CA LEU A 261 5.48 -16.13 7.96
C LEU A 261 5.69 -16.00 6.45
N PHE A 262 5.97 -14.78 5.94
CA PHE A 262 6.20 -14.53 4.51
C PHE A 262 7.66 -14.74 4.09
N GLY A 263 8.59 -14.66 5.04
CA GLY A 263 10.02 -14.57 4.78
C GLY A 263 10.47 -13.15 4.44
N VAL A 264 11.72 -12.83 4.81
CA VAL A 264 12.34 -11.51 4.59
C VAL A 264 12.23 -11.06 3.14
N GLU A 265 12.43 -11.97 2.19
CA GLU A 265 12.45 -11.70 0.74
C GLU A 265 11.10 -11.21 0.17
N ARG A 266 10.01 -11.42 0.91
CA ARG A 266 8.66 -11.04 0.47
C ARG A 266 7.99 -9.98 1.34
N CYS A 267 8.74 -9.34 2.24
CA CYS A 267 8.26 -8.26 3.09
C CYS A 267 8.95 -6.94 2.74
N GLN A 268 8.24 -5.84 2.85
CA GLN A 268 8.77 -4.51 2.57
C GLN A 268 8.12 -3.46 3.48
N PHE A 269 8.94 -2.53 4.02
CA PHE A 269 8.43 -1.39 4.78
C PHE A 269 7.98 -0.27 3.84
N ALA A 270 6.94 0.48 4.28
CA ALA A 270 6.44 1.63 3.56
C ALA A 270 5.97 2.72 4.51
N SER A 271 6.10 3.99 4.08
CA SER A 271 5.74 5.12 4.94
C SER A 271 4.25 5.38 5.01
N ASN A 272 3.52 5.13 3.94
CA ASN A 272 2.12 5.55 3.78
C ASN A 272 1.92 7.08 3.97
N LEU A 273 2.97 7.89 3.68
CA LEU A 273 2.86 9.35 3.76
C LEU A 273 1.96 9.90 2.63
N PRO A 274 1.15 10.94 2.90
CA PRO A 274 1.03 11.68 4.15
C PRO A 274 -0.06 11.15 5.08
N VAL A 275 -0.64 9.98 4.81
CA VAL A 275 -1.77 9.44 5.61
C VAL A 275 -1.35 9.28 7.08
N GLU A 276 -0.14 8.82 7.35
CA GLU A 276 0.38 8.66 8.71
C GLU A 276 0.50 9.98 9.49
N ASN A 277 0.64 11.12 8.79
CA ASN A 277 0.70 12.43 9.45
C ASN A 277 -0.57 12.75 10.25
N LEU A 278 -1.71 12.12 9.94
CA LEU A 278 -2.98 12.31 10.66
C LEU A 278 -2.90 11.83 12.11
N TRP A 279 -2.06 10.83 12.37
CA TRP A 279 -1.80 10.31 13.72
C TRP A 279 -0.53 10.91 14.35
N GLY A 280 0.00 12.01 13.75
CA GLY A 280 1.18 12.69 14.25
C GLY A 280 2.50 11.98 13.95
N TRP A 281 2.51 11.08 12.95
CA TRP A 281 3.69 10.36 12.53
C TRP A 281 4.39 11.07 11.37
N ASP A 282 5.66 11.38 11.56
CA ASP A 282 6.55 11.86 10.49
C ASP A 282 7.47 10.73 9.99
N ALA A 283 8.17 10.98 8.88
CA ALA A 283 9.09 10.02 8.30
C ALA A 283 10.16 9.52 9.29
N LYS A 284 10.65 10.41 10.18
CA LYS A 284 11.65 10.05 11.17
C LYS A 284 11.11 9.02 12.16
N ARG A 285 9.93 9.27 12.72
CA ARG A 285 9.31 8.36 13.68
C ARG A 285 8.98 7.03 13.02
N ILE A 286 8.42 7.05 11.79
CA ILE A 286 8.06 5.85 11.02
C ILE A 286 9.29 4.96 10.79
N PHE A 287 10.34 5.47 10.14
CA PHE A 287 11.49 4.65 9.77
C PHE A 287 12.36 4.28 10.97
N SER A 288 12.45 5.14 12.01
CA SER A 288 13.11 4.77 13.25
C SER A 288 12.34 3.67 14.01
N GLY A 289 11.00 3.71 13.97
CA GLY A 289 10.15 2.67 14.53
C GLY A 289 10.37 1.32 13.83
N PHE A 290 10.35 1.30 12.49
CA PHE A 290 10.67 0.08 11.73
C PHE A 290 12.08 -0.44 12.03
N LEU A 291 13.08 0.44 12.07
CA LEU A 291 14.44 0.03 12.45
C LEU A 291 14.47 -0.57 13.85
N GLY A 292 13.80 0.03 14.82
CA GLY A 292 13.70 -0.48 16.20
C GLY A 292 13.05 -1.86 16.31
N ILE A 293 12.22 -2.27 15.32
CA ILE A 293 11.68 -3.63 15.25
C ILE A 293 12.78 -4.62 14.82
N VAL A 294 13.59 -4.27 13.81
CA VAL A 294 14.44 -5.23 13.08
C VAL A 294 15.93 -5.17 13.41
N GLU A 295 16.47 -4.06 13.93
CA GLU A 295 17.91 -3.82 14.10
C GLU A 295 18.68 -4.89 14.90
N ASN A 296 17.99 -5.53 15.86
CA ASN A 296 18.58 -6.56 16.72
C ASN A 296 18.17 -8.00 16.33
N GLN A 297 17.34 -8.16 15.31
CA GLN A 297 16.77 -9.45 14.89
C GLN A 297 17.35 -9.92 13.55
N PHE A 298 17.62 -8.98 12.63
CA PHE A 298 17.99 -9.26 11.25
C PHE A 298 19.39 -8.73 10.92
N SER A 299 20.05 -9.38 9.95
CA SER A 299 21.32 -8.88 9.40
C SER A 299 21.14 -7.55 8.69
N TYR A 300 22.25 -6.85 8.42
CA TYR A 300 22.19 -5.61 7.63
C TYR A 300 21.63 -5.87 6.22
N GLU A 301 22.00 -6.96 5.59
CA GLU A 301 21.49 -7.37 4.28
C GLU A 301 19.97 -7.59 4.31
N ASP A 302 19.46 -8.21 5.35
CA ASP A 302 18.01 -8.43 5.50
C ASP A 302 17.28 -7.10 5.79
N GLN A 303 17.88 -6.21 6.59
CA GLN A 303 17.34 -4.87 6.77
C GLN A 303 17.29 -4.12 5.43
N GLN A 304 18.33 -4.16 4.60
CA GLN A 304 18.33 -3.55 3.27
C GLN A 304 17.21 -4.10 2.37
N LYS A 305 16.94 -5.39 2.42
CA LYS A 305 15.81 -6.00 1.70
C LYS A 305 14.48 -5.42 2.17
N LEU A 306 14.23 -5.39 3.47
CA LEU A 306 12.99 -4.88 4.06
C LEU A 306 12.76 -3.39 3.77
N PHE A 307 13.82 -2.57 3.77
CA PHE A 307 13.70 -1.13 3.57
C PHE A 307 13.77 -0.70 2.10
N ALA A 308 14.33 -1.53 1.20
CA ALA A 308 14.54 -1.11 -0.17
C ALA A 308 14.50 -2.23 -1.22
N ASP A 309 15.32 -3.29 -1.07
CA ASP A 309 15.67 -4.11 -2.22
C ASP A 309 14.52 -5.00 -2.70
N ASN A 310 13.63 -5.44 -1.79
CA ASN A 310 12.44 -6.22 -2.16
C ASN A 310 11.40 -5.42 -2.95
N ALA A 311 11.44 -4.09 -2.87
CA ALA A 311 10.45 -3.21 -3.48
C ALA A 311 10.95 -2.53 -4.78
N ARG A 312 12.25 -2.66 -5.12
CA ARG A 312 12.85 -2.12 -6.35
C ARG A 312 12.50 -2.98 -7.57
#